data_25b3a4b7081bac29697ea240cdc914ee
#
_entry.id   25b3a4b7081bac29697ea240cdc914ee
#
_cell.length_a   1.000
_cell.length_b   1.000
_cell.length_c   1.000
_cell.angle_alpha   90.00
_cell.angle_beta   90.00
_cell.angle_gamma   90.00
#
_symmetry.space_group_name_H-M   'P 1'
#
loop_
_entity.id
_entity.type
_entity.pdbx_description
1 polymer ?
#
loop_
_entity_poly.entity_id
_entity_poly.type
_entity_poly.pdbx_seq_one_letter_code
_entity_poly.pdbx_strand_id
1 'polypeptide(L)'
;VHIAHDTYIGNDCILGNGTKTAGNCKLDDKAILGSGVILKHGCHVGSWSLLRDGCRANKDVPPFIVAAHNPITYYGINAVLMSKAGGFKDNIVDDIAKAYRQIYQCGTSLENALLRIKELIPESPAIKYLINFIESSDKGIIGITI
;
A
#
# COMPACT_ATOMS: atom_id res chain seq x y z
N VAL A 1 -21.08 1.05 -3.55
CA VAL A 1 -19.88 0.21 -3.74
C VAL A 1 -20.18 -0.84 -4.80
N HIS A 2 -19.32 -0.97 -5.79
CA HIS A 2 -19.41 -2.01 -6.80
C HIS A 2 -18.13 -2.84 -6.81
N ILE A 3 -18.27 -4.15 -6.64
CA ILE A 3 -17.14 -5.07 -6.62
C ILE A 3 -17.34 -6.08 -7.75
N ALA A 4 -16.44 -6.02 -8.74
CA ALA A 4 -16.52 -6.91 -9.89
C ALA A 4 -16.00 -8.32 -9.56
N HIS A 5 -16.08 -9.22 -10.55
CA HIS A 5 -15.82 -10.64 -10.41
C HIS A 5 -14.42 -10.96 -9.87
N ASP A 6 -14.30 -12.07 -9.17
CA ASP A 6 -13.04 -12.64 -8.69
C ASP A 6 -12.18 -11.68 -7.86
N THR A 7 -12.85 -10.75 -7.15
CA THR A 7 -12.17 -9.81 -6.24
C THR A 7 -12.14 -10.39 -4.84
N TYR A 8 -10.96 -10.39 -4.23
CA TYR A 8 -10.78 -10.79 -2.84
C TYR A 8 -10.74 -9.56 -1.94
N ILE A 9 -11.51 -9.57 -0.89
CA ILE A 9 -11.50 -8.52 0.14
C ILE A 9 -11.22 -9.17 1.49
N GLY A 10 -10.11 -8.77 2.10
CA GLY A 10 -9.70 -9.27 3.40
C GLY A 10 -10.58 -8.77 4.54
N ASN A 11 -10.12 -9.00 5.75
CA ASN A 11 -10.85 -8.65 6.97
C ASN A 11 -10.73 -7.16 7.30
N ASP A 12 -11.81 -6.59 7.82
CA ASP A 12 -11.85 -5.23 8.35
C ASP A 12 -11.41 -4.15 7.35
N CYS A 13 -11.67 -4.37 6.07
CA CYS A 13 -11.47 -3.36 5.05
C CYS A 13 -12.57 -2.30 5.13
N ILE A 14 -12.23 -1.05 4.80
CA ILE A 14 -13.19 0.05 4.72
C ILE A 14 -13.26 0.52 3.28
N LEU A 15 -14.47 0.52 2.71
CA LEU A 15 -14.71 0.98 1.35
C LEU A 15 -15.71 2.14 1.40
N GLY A 16 -15.25 3.32 1.01
CA GLY A 16 -16.07 4.53 1.01
C GLY A 16 -17.17 4.51 -0.06
N ASN A 17 -18.04 5.49 -0.01
CA ASN A 17 -19.15 5.62 -0.96
C ASN A 17 -18.61 5.74 -2.39
N GLY A 18 -19.25 5.02 -3.31
CA GLY A 18 -18.90 5.09 -4.72
C GLY A 18 -17.59 4.38 -5.09
N THR A 19 -16.99 3.64 -4.17
CA THR A 19 -15.82 2.80 -4.47
C THR A 19 -16.19 1.73 -5.50
N LYS A 20 -15.31 1.53 -6.48
CA LYS A 20 -15.50 0.52 -7.52
C LYS A 20 -14.22 -0.26 -7.73
N THR A 21 -14.33 -1.59 -7.80
CA THR A 21 -13.21 -2.44 -8.20
C THR A 21 -13.53 -3.12 -9.52
N ALA A 22 -12.59 -3.13 -10.43
CA ALA A 22 -12.63 -4.00 -11.60
C ALA A 22 -12.36 -5.46 -11.17
N GLY A 23 -12.37 -6.39 -12.11
CA GLY A 23 -12.17 -7.80 -11.80
C GLY A 23 -10.78 -8.14 -11.27
N ASN A 24 -10.68 -9.23 -10.54
CA ASN A 24 -9.43 -9.81 -10.04
C ASN A 24 -8.58 -8.88 -9.15
N CYS A 25 -9.22 -7.95 -8.47
CA CYS A 25 -8.54 -7.12 -7.47
C CYS A 25 -8.39 -7.88 -6.15
N LYS A 26 -7.41 -7.45 -5.35
CA LYS A 26 -7.20 -8.01 -4.02
C LYS A 26 -6.96 -6.89 -3.01
N LEU A 27 -7.73 -6.88 -1.95
CA LEU A 27 -7.54 -5.99 -0.81
C LEU A 27 -7.09 -6.82 0.39
N ASP A 28 -5.91 -6.54 0.89
CA ASP A 28 -5.42 -7.19 2.10
C ASP A 28 -6.15 -6.65 3.33
N ASP A 29 -6.02 -7.34 4.45
CA ASP A 29 -6.70 -6.97 5.68
C ASP A 29 -6.43 -5.51 6.07
N LYS A 30 -7.45 -4.80 6.53
CA LYS A 30 -7.34 -3.42 6.99
C LYS A 30 -7.04 -2.40 5.89
N ALA A 31 -7.16 -2.74 4.62
CA ALA A 31 -7.06 -1.76 3.53
C ALA A 31 -8.23 -0.78 3.60
N ILE A 32 -7.96 0.49 3.33
CA ILE A 32 -8.94 1.57 3.43
C ILE A 32 -9.02 2.31 2.11
N LEU A 33 -10.20 2.31 1.50
CA LEU A 33 -10.47 3.04 0.28
C LEU A 33 -11.42 4.20 0.59
N GLY A 34 -10.99 5.40 0.29
CA GLY A 34 -11.84 6.59 0.41
C GLY A 34 -13.00 6.60 -0.59
N SER A 35 -13.84 7.62 -0.50
CA SER A 35 -14.99 7.74 -1.39
C SER A 35 -14.57 7.91 -2.84
N GLY A 36 -15.27 7.24 -3.75
CA GLY A 36 -15.02 7.38 -5.19
C GLY A 36 -13.72 6.76 -5.70
N VAL A 37 -13.04 5.96 -4.89
CA VAL A 37 -11.82 5.26 -5.32
C VAL A 37 -12.17 4.20 -6.37
N ILE A 38 -11.37 4.14 -7.43
CA ILE A 38 -11.53 3.15 -8.49
C ILE A 38 -10.25 2.34 -8.62
N LEU A 39 -10.37 1.02 -8.50
CA LEU A 39 -9.28 0.10 -8.75
C LEU A 39 -9.42 -0.53 -10.13
N LYS A 40 -8.39 -0.42 -10.93
CA LYS A 40 -8.31 -1.09 -12.23
C LYS A 40 -8.11 -2.60 -12.06
N HIS A 41 -8.35 -3.34 -13.13
CA HIS A 41 -8.25 -4.80 -13.13
C HIS A 41 -6.93 -5.31 -12.53
N GLY A 42 -7.01 -6.27 -11.64
CA GLY A 42 -5.86 -6.96 -11.06
C GLY A 42 -5.06 -6.17 -10.02
N CYS A 43 -5.53 -5.00 -9.58
CA CYS A 43 -4.82 -4.22 -8.57
C CYS A 43 -4.85 -4.90 -7.20
N HIS A 44 -3.72 -4.85 -6.51
CA HIS A 44 -3.55 -5.35 -5.15
C HIS A 44 -3.27 -4.17 -4.21
N VAL A 45 -4.07 -4.06 -3.15
CA VAL A 45 -3.91 -3.02 -2.12
C VAL A 45 -3.46 -3.68 -0.83
N GLY A 46 -2.35 -3.22 -0.29
CA GLY A 46 -1.75 -3.79 0.92
C GLY A 46 -2.48 -3.40 2.20
N SER A 47 -2.20 -4.14 3.27
CA SER A 47 -2.76 -3.90 4.60
C SER A 47 -2.40 -2.51 5.11
N TRP A 48 -3.36 -1.87 5.79
CA TRP A 48 -3.21 -0.54 6.37
C TRP A 48 -2.91 0.58 5.37
N SER A 49 -3.07 0.32 4.08
CA SER A 49 -2.96 1.37 3.08
C SER A 49 -4.26 2.16 3.01
N LEU A 50 -4.13 3.47 2.92
CA LEU A 50 -5.24 4.39 2.77
C LEU A 50 -5.15 5.07 1.41
N LEU A 51 -6.14 4.82 0.54
CA LEU A 51 -6.29 5.55 -0.71
C LEU A 51 -7.26 6.70 -0.46
N ARG A 52 -6.80 7.93 -0.67
CA ARG A 52 -7.64 9.12 -0.47
C ARG A 52 -8.77 9.18 -1.50
N ASP A 53 -9.78 9.98 -1.19
CA ASP A 53 -10.98 10.12 -2.01
C ASP A 53 -10.64 10.41 -3.47
N GLY A 54 -11.33 9.73 -4.36
CA GLY A 54 -11.23 9.95 -5.81
C GLY A 54 -10.00 9.37 -6.49
N CYS A 55 -9.11 8.69 -5.76
CA CYS A 55 -7.94 8.05 -6.38
C CYS A 55 -8.33 6.95 -7.35
N ARG A 56 -7.56 6.84 -8.43
CA ARG A 56 -7.70 5.77 -9.42
C ARG A 56 -6.39 5.01 -9.49
N ALA A 57 -6.40 3.74 -9.10
CA ALA A 57 -5.20 2.91 -9.08
C ALA A 57 -5.17 1.97 -10.27
N ASN A 58 -4.07 1.99 -11.02
CA ASN A 58 -3.78 1.05 -12.09
C ASN A 58 -2.51 0.22 -11.82
N LYS A 59 -1.88 0.46 -10.69
CA LYS A 59 -0.75 -0.30 -10.16
C LYS A 59 -1.04 -0.72 -8.75
N ASP A 60 -0.23 -1.61 -8.21
CA ASP A 60 -0.41 -2.09 -6.84
C ASP A 60 -0.05 -1.00 -5.83
N VAL A 61 -0.81 -0.95 -4.75
CA VAL A 61 -0.59 -0.01 -3.65
C VAL A 61 0.07 -0.76 -2.51
N PRO A 62 1.35 -0.48 -2.22
CA PRO A 62 2.07 -1.22 -1.19
C PRO A 62 1.48 -0.96 0.20
N PRO A 63 1.74 -1.86 1.17
CA PRO A 63 1.13 -1.75 2.49
C PRO A 63 1.63 -0.56 3.31
N PHE A 64 0.86 -0.14 4.29
CA PHE A 64 1.21 0.83 5.33
C PHE A 64 1.36 2.27 4.85
N ILE A 65 0.84 2.63 3.69
CA ILE A 65 1.02 3.96 3.13
C ILE A 65 -0.28 4.71 2.96
N VAL A 66 -0.17 6.02 2.78
CA VAL A 66 -1.23 6.86 2.25
C VAL A 66 -0.92 7.12 0.79
N ALA A 67 -1.88 6.83 -0.08
CA ALA A 67 -1.80 7.14 -1.51
C ALA A 67 -2.78 8.26 -1.84
N ALA A 68 -2.38 9.17 -2.70
CA ALA A 68 -3.18 10.34 -3.03
C ALA A 68 -2.95 10.76 -4.48
N HIS A 69 -3.78 11.70 -4.93
CA HIS A 69 -3.69 12.36 -6.24
C HIS A 69 -4.12 11.49 -7.42
N ASN A 70 -4.19 12.10 -8.57
CA ASN A 70 -4.38 11.50 -9.89
C ASN A 70 -3.39 12.14 -10.88
N PRO A 71 -2.42 11.38 -11.43
CA PRO A 71 -2.17 9.96 -11.16
C PRO A 71 -1.88 9.67 -9.68
N ILE A 72 -2.25 8.47 -9.25
CA ILE A 72 -2.05 8.07 -7.85
C ILE A 72 -0.57 7.93 -7.51
N THR A 73 -0.17 8.50 -6.37
CA THR A 73 1.22 8.49 -5.93
C THR A 73 1.34 8.20 -4.43
N TYR A 74 2.52 7.77 -4.02
CA TYR A 74 2.88 7.65 -2.62
C TYR A 74 2.91 9.03 -1.97
N TYR A 75 2.15 9.21 -0.89
CA TYR A 75 2.11 10.47 -0.13
C TYR A 75 2.93 10.38 1.16
N GLY A 76 2.89 9.27 1.85
CA GLY A 76 3.60 9.04 3.09
C GLY A 76 3.17 7.73 3.73
N ILE A 77 3.74 7.39 4.88
CA ILE A 77 3.28 6.21 5.63
C ILE A 77 2.04 6.56 6.45
N ASN A 78 1.21 5.56 6.70
CA ASN A 78 -0.04 5.71 7.46
C ASN A 78 0.23 5.56 8.97
N ALA A 79 1.18 6.33 9.49
CA ALA A 79 1.74 6.14 10.83
C ALA A 79 0.72 6.32 11.96
N VAL A 80 -0.09 7.36 11.88
CA VAL A 80 -1.05 7.69 12.95
C VAL A 80 -2.07 6.58 13.13
N LEU A 81 -2.64 6.10 12.03
CA LEU A 81 -3.66 5.04 12.09
C LEU A 81 -3.05 3.71 12.53
N MET A 82 -1.86 3.39 12.06
CA MET A 82 -1.14 2.18 12.47
C MET A 82 -0.84 2.17 13.96
N SER A 83 -0.39 3.29 14.50
CA SER A 83 -0.07 3.43 15.93
C SER A 83 -1.33 3.40 16.78
N LYS A 84 -2.36 4.18 16.44
CA LYS A 84 -3.57 4.32 17.25
C LYS A 84 -4.53 3.14 17.12
N ALA A 85 -4.89 2.79 15.90
CA ALA A 85 -5.88 1.74 15.65
C ALA A 85 -5.23 0.35 15.52
N GLY A 86 -4.04 0.28 14.96
CA GLY A 86 -3.34 -0.98 14.72
C GLY A 86 -2.48 -1.47 15.87
N GLY A 87 -2.18 -0.62 16.85
CA GLY A 87 -1.32 -0.98 17.97
C GLY A 87 0.12 -1.30 17.57
N PHE A 88 0.59 -0.78 16.45
CA PHE A 88 1.97 -0.96 16.01
C PHE A 88 2.94 -0.30 16.99
N LYS A 89 4.01 -0.99 17.31
CA LYS A 89 5.08 -0.42 18.14
C LYS A 89 5.82 0.68 17.38
N ASP A 90 6.30 1.69 18.09
CA ASP A 90 6.99 2.83 17.49
C ASP A 90 8.21 2.42 16.66
N ASN A 91 8.98 1.44 17.16
CA ASN A 91 10.15 0.95 16.42
C ASN A 91 9.77 0.28 15.09
N ILE A 92 8.62 -0.39 15.02
CA ILE A 92 8.13 -1.00 13.79
C ILE A 92 7.67 0.08 12.81
N VAL A 93 6.96 1.09 13.28
CA VAL A 93 6.56 2.23 12.45
C VAL A 93 7.80 2.93 11.89
N ASP A 94 8.83 3.15 12.70
CA ASP A 94 10.08 3.75 12.26
C ASP A 94 10.79 2.89 11.20
N ASP A 95 10.82 1.59 11.38
CA ASP A 95 11.42 0.66 10.41
C ASP A 95 10.67 0.70 9.07
N ILE A 96 9.35 0.75 9.09
CA ILE A 96 8.54 0.90 7.88
C ILE A 96 8.83 2.24 7.20
N ALA A 97 8.96 3.32 7.97
CA ALA A 97 9.31 4.63 7.42
C ALA A 97 10.68 4.61 6.73
N LYS A 98 11.66 3.94 7.34
CA LYS A 98 13.01 3.78 6.75
C LYS A 98 12.94 2.95 5.47
N ALA A 99 12.14 1.89 5.45
CA ALA A 99 11.96 1.07 4.26
C ALA A 99 11.41 1.91 3.09
N TYR A 100 10.38 2.70 3.31
CA TYR A 100 9.80 3.53 2.26
C TYR A 100 10.70 4.68 1.83
N ARG A 101 11.58 5.17 2.68
CA ARG A 101 12.64 6.09 2.24
C ARG A 101 13.57 5.44 1.22
N GLN A 102 13.96 4.20 1.44
CA GLN A 102 14.78 3.47 0.46
C GLN A 102 14.04 3.31 -0.88
N ILE A 103 12.76 3.00 -0.84
CA ILE A 103 11.97 2.75 -2.04
C ILE A 103 11.73 4.04 -2.84
N TYR A 104 11.35 5.13 -2.18
CA TYR A 104 10.85 6.32 -2.85
C TYR A 104 11.76 7.54 -2.81
N GLN A 105 12.72 7.60 -1.90
CA GLN A 105 13.48 8.83 -1.63
C GLN A 105 14.98 8.71 -1.81
N CYS A 106 15.51 7.53 -2.07
CA CYS A 106 16.96 7.33 -2.22
C CYS A 106 17.45 7.29 -3.66
N GLY A 107 16.57 7.50 -4.64
CA GLY A 107 16.95 7.59 -6.05
C GLY A 107 17.58 6.33 -6.63
N THR A 108 17.32 5.18 -6.05
CA THR A 108 17.86 3.90 -6.49
C THR A 108 16.77 3.05 -7.16
N SER A 109 17.17 2.00 -7.85
CA SER A 109 16.21 1.05 -8.41
C SER A 109 15.42 0.35 -7.29
N LEU A 110 14.22 -0.11 -7.59
CA LEU A 110 13.40 -0.85 -6.63
C LEU A 110 14.12 -2.10 -6.14
N GLU A 111 14.80 -2.82 -7.02
CA GLU A 111 15.58 -4.00 -6.68
C GLU A 111 16.69 -3.68 -5.66
N ASN A 112 17.45 -2.62 -5.89
CA ASN A 112 18.46 -2.18 -4.95
C ASN A 112 17.87 -1.68 -3.63
N ALA A 113 16.73 -0.99 -3.68
CA ALA A 113 16.03 -0.56 -2.47
C ALA A 113 15.65 -1.75 -1.59
N LEU A 114 15.11 -2.81 -2.19
CA LEU A 114 14.75 -4.04 -1.44
C LEU A 114 15.97 -4.72 -0.84
N LEU A 115 17.09 -4.77 -1.55
CA LEU A 115 18.34 -5.30 -1.00
C LEU A 115 18.83 -4.49 0.21
N ARG A 116 18.78 -3.16 0.13
CA ARG A 116 19.17 -2.28 1.24
C ARG A 116 18.24 -2.46 2.45
N ILE A 117 16.94 -2.63 2.23
CA ILE A 117 16.00 -2.90 3.31
C ILE A 117 16.38 -4.19 4.04
N LYS A 118 16.69 -5.25 3.30
CA LYS A 118 17.11 -6.53 3.88
C LYS A 118 18.40 -6.42 4.69
N GLU A 119 19.32 -5.56 4.27
CA GLU A 119 20.62 -5.37 4.93
C GLU A 119 20.55 -4.44 6.15
N LEU A 120 19.79 -3.34 6.05
CA LEU A 120 19.88 -2.22 6.98
C LEU A 120 18.75 -2.17 8.00
N ILE A 121 17.63 -2.84 7.75
CA ILE A 121 16.44 -2.76 8.59
C ILE A 121 16.23 -4.11 9.27
N PRO A 122 16.02 -4.13 10.62
CA PRO A 122 15.76 -5.38 11.33
C PRO A 122 14.56 -6.12 10.75
N GLU A 123 14.69 -7.43 10.65
CA GLU A 123 13.61 -8.29 10.17
C GLU A 123 12.45 -8.27 11.16
N SER A 124 11.24 -8.17 10.64
CA SER A 124 10.00 -8.26 11.40
C SER A 124 8.89 -8.79 10.48
N PRO A 125 7.77 -9.26 11.03
CA PRO A 125 6.65 -9.69 10.20
C PRO A 125 6.17 -8.59 9.26
N ALA A 126 6.12 -7.34 9.71
CA ALA A 126 5.71 -6.20 8.88
C ALA A 126 6.68 -5.96 7.72
N ILE A 127 7.97 -5.96 7.99
CA ILE A 127 9.00 -5.76 6.95
C ILE A 127 9.00 -6.93 5.96
N LYS A 128 8.88 -8.16 6.43
CA LYS A 128 8.75 -9.32 5.55
C LYS A 128 7.56 -9.22 4.63
N TYR A 129 6.42 -8.85 5.18
CA TYR A 129 5.19 -8.68 4.41
C TYR A 129 5.35 -7.59 3.33
N LEU A 130 5.92 -6.46 3.70
CA LEU A 130 6.19 -5.36 2.77
C LEU A 130 7.08 -5.82 1.61
N ILE A 131 8.18 -6.49 1.91
CA ILE A 131 9.11 -7.00 0.90
C ILE A 131 8.40 -8.01 -0.02
N ASN A 132 7.70 -8.98 0.56
CA ASN A 132 6.99 -10.00 -0.21
C ASN A 132 5.91 -9.40 -1.10
N PHE A 133 5.19 -8.40 -0.61
CA PHE A 133 4.18 -7.69 -1.39
C PHE A 133 4.81 -7.09 -2.64
N ILE A 134 5.90 -6.36 -2.48
CA ILE A 134 6.55 -5.67 -3.59
C ILE A 134 7.20 -6.66 -4.56
N GLU A 135 7.86 -7.69 -4.06
CA GLU A 135 8.50 -8.71 -4.89
C GLU A 135 7.49 -9.51 -5.72
N SER A 136 6.28 -9.71 -5.20
CA SER A 136 5.22 -10.45 -5.90
C SER A 136 4.35 -9.59 -6.83
N SER A 137 4.59 -8.30 -6.88
CA SER A 137 3.79 -7.39 -7.70
C SER A 137 4.16 -7.50 -9.17
N ASP A 138 3.23 -8.01 -9.99
CA ASP A 138 3.42 -8.11 -11.44
C ASP A 138 3.19 -6.76 -12.13
N LYS A 139 2.27 -5.96 -11.62
CA LYS A 139 1.93 -4.65 -12.19
C LYS A 139 2.94 -3.57 -11.85
N GLY A 140 3.76 -3.79 -10.84
CA GLY A 140 4.55 -2.75 -10.20
C GLY A 140 3.74 -1.96 -9.19
N ILE A 141 4.43 -1.17 -8.39
CA ILE A 141 3.80 -0.33 -7.36
C ILE A 141 3.65 1.12 -7.83
N ILE A 142 2.72 1.84 -7.19
CA ILE A 142 2.51 3.27 -7.50
C ILE A 142 3.81 4.07 -7.32
N GLY A 143 3.95 5.15 -8.08
CA GLY A 143 5.13 5.99 -8.05
C GLY A 143 5.09 7.08 -7.00
N ILE A 144 6.02 8.01 -7.13
CA ILE A 144 6.12 9.19 -6.29
C ILE A 144 5.80 10.44 -7.13
N THR A 145 5.25 11.46 -6.50
CA THR A 145 5.04 12.76 -7.15
C THR A 145 6.41 13.42 -7.38
N ILE A 146 6.67 13.76 -8.61
CA ILE A 146 7.89 14.49 -8.98
C ILE A 146 7.63 16.00 -8.92
#